data_cdf4562d5b260f90e2294c897789fe36
#
_entry.id   cdf4562d5b260f90e2294c897789fe36
#
_cell.length_a   1.000
_cell.length_b   1.000
_cell.length_c   1.000
_cell.angle_alpha   90.00
_cell.angle_beta   90.00
_cell.angle_gamma   90.00
#
_symmetry.space_group_name_H-M   'P 1'
#
loop_
_entity.id
_entity.type
_entity.pdbx_description
1 polymer ?
#
loop_
_entity_poly.entity_id
_entity_poly.type
_entity_poly.pdbx_seq_one_letter_code
_entity_poly.pdbx_strand_id
1 'polypeptide(L)'
;AAIPQLKTDPSKLSILIKSGVLSTRLTTSLAFEYNYTLQVLLLDYSGHPDAVMLPIVMWRRQHQPDLLDNPDRQTKAVRFEADFLTATTVDLAIELDLTENVFTRPRPGVGGGMDVIHKAEPVHPSVQPFSEEWSLWFRDELLAQWNHDPRP
;
A
#
# COMPACT_ATOMS: atom_id res chain seq x y z
N ALA A 1 -12.93 2.87 -7.89
CA ALA A 1 -12.42 2.99 -6.53
C ALA A 1 -13.27 2.13 -5.60
N ALA A 2 -12.64 1.45 -4.64
CA ALA A 2 -13.32 0.64 -3.64
C ALA A 2 -14.21 1.49 -2.70
N ILE A 3 -13.87 2.78 -2.55
CA ILE A 3 -14.58 3.71 -1.67
C ILE A 3 -15.41 4.67 -2.52
N PRO A 4 -16.77 4.57 -2.53
CA PRO A 4 -17.64 5.40 -3.36
C PRO A 4 -17.50 6.91 -3.07
N GLN A 5 -17.32 7.29 -1.81
CA GLN A 5 -17.14 8.68 -1.39
C GLN A 5 -15.98 9.37 -2.11
N LEU A 6 -14.88 8.67 -2.37
CA LEU A 6 -13.71 9.20 -3.07
C LEU A 6 -13.93 9.41 -4.58
N LYS A 7 -14.97 8.81 -5.16
CA LYS A 7 -15.36 9.10 -6.54
C LYS A 7 -16.00 10.48 -6.65
N THR A 8 -16.72 10.89 -5.61
CA THR A 8 -17.43 12.18 -5.55
C THR A 8 -16.52 13.30 -5.12
N ASP A 9 -15.67 13.06 -4.13
CA ASP A 9 -14.74 14.03 -3.58
C ASP A 9 -13.34 13.41 -3.32
N PRO A 10 -12.47 13.39 -4.33
CA PRO A 10 -11.10 12.88 -4.19
C PRO A 10 -10.23 13.67 -3.21
N SER A 11 -10.58 14.94 -2.92
CA SER A 11 -9.78 15.81 -2.03
C SER A 11 -9.78 15.33 -0.57
N LYS A 12 -10.74 14.46 -0.21
CA LYS A 12 -10.79 13.83 1.11
C LYS A 12 -9.76 12.74 1.34
N LEU A 13 -9.02 12.34 0.30
CA LEU A 13 -7.90 11.41 0.41
C LEU A 13 -6.58 12.15 0.24
N SER A 14 -5.69 11.98 1.21
CA SER A 14 -4.30 12.40 1.13
C SER A 14 -3.37 11.23 1.39
N ILE A 15 -2.35 11.09 0.54
CA ILE A 15 -1.33 10.03 0.67
C ILE A 15 0.02 10.71 0.67
N LEU A 16 0.81 10.48 1.72
CA LEU A 16 2.13 11.10 1.89
C LEU A 16 3.12 10.15 2.58
N ILE A 17 4.40 10.36 2.34
CA ILE A 17 5.46 9.69 3.09
C ILE A 17 5.71 10.49 4.36
N LYS A 18 5.53 9.85 5.52
CA LYS A 18 5.72 10.46 6.83
C LYS A 18 7.19 10.49 7.24
N SER A 19 7.88 9.38 7.03
CA SER A 19 9.29 9.20 7.37
C SER A 19 9.87 8.03 6.61
N GLY A 20 11.19 7.96 6.50
CA GLY A 20 11.85 6.82 5.87
C GLY A 20 13.34 6.73 6.21
N VAL A 21 13.90 5.57 5.96
CA VAL A 21 15.32 5.25 6.10
C VAL A 21 15.81 4.62 4.80
N LEU A 22 16.98 5.08 4.34
CA LEU A 22 17.70 4.46 3.24
C LEU A 22 18.72 3.48 3.81
N SER A 23 18.60 2.21 3.45
CA SER A 23 19.54 1.16 3.79
C SER A 23 20.43 0.83 2.60
N THR A 24 21.74 0.92 2.79
CA THR A 24 22.72 0.56 1.77
C THR A 24 23.61 -0.58 2.26
N ARG A 25 24.05 -1.43 1.34
CA ARG A 25 25.05 -2.46 1.63
C ARG A 25 26.30 -2.18 0.82
N LEU A 26 27.47 -2.42 1.43
CA LEU A 26 28.74 -2.32 0.71
C LEU A 26 28.88 -3.51 -0.23
N THR A 27 28.38 -3.36 -1.46
CA THR A 27 28.48 -4.34 -2.54
C THR A 27 29.08 -3.69 -3.78
N THR A 28 29.44 -4.49 -4.76
CA THR A 28 29.94 -3.99 -6.06
C THR A 28 28.87 -3.25 -6.87
N SER A 29 27.59 -3.44 -6.55
CA SER A 29 26.46 -2.70 -7.13
C SER A 29 25.99 -1.59 -6.19
N LEU A 30 25.57 -0.44 -6.74
CA LEU A 30 24.93 0.63 -5.98
C LEU A 30 23.45 0.29 -5.71
N ALA A 31 23.20 -0.86 -5.06
CA ALA A 31 21.86 -1.25 -4.65
C ALA A 31 21.55 -0.67 -3.27
N PHE A 32 20.29 -0.30 -3.07
CA PHE A 32 19.81 0.21 -1.79
C PHE A 32 18.33 -0.13 -1.60
N GLU A 33 17.85 0.01 -0.37
CA GLU A 33 16.47 -0.26 0.01
C GLU A 33 15.90 0.96 0.73
N TYR A 34 14.74 1.40 0.29
CA TYR A 34 13.90 2.33 1.04
C TYR A 34 13.05 1.55 2.05
N ASN A 35 13.09 1.97 3.30
CA ASN A 35 12.14 1.54 4.33
C ASN A 35 11.40 2.80 4.79
N TYR A 36 10.10 2.90 4.55
CA TYR A 36 9.36 4.12 4.84
C TYR A 36 7.95 3.86 5.35
N THR A 37 7.42 4.84 6.06
CA THR A 37 6.03 4.86 6.51
C THR A 37 5.22 5.74 5.57
N LEU A 38 4.29 5.14 4.86
CA LEU A 38 3.25 5.82 4.09
C LEU A 38 2.09 6.15 5.01
N GLN A 39 1.61 7.39 4.98
CA GLN A 39 0.40 7.81 5.68
C GLN A 39 -0.72 8.05 4.69
N VAL A 40 -1.86 7.42 4.94
CA VAL A 40 -3.12 7.61 4.21
C VAL A 40 -4.10 8.32 5.14
N LEU A 41 -4.52 9.52 4.77
CA LEU A 41 -5.51 10.31 5.50
C LEU A 41 -6.82 10.29 4.72
N LEU A 42 -7.89 9.87 5.35
CA LEU A 42 -9.23 9.87 4.80
C LEU A 42 -10.14 10.73 5.69
N LEU A 43 -10.59 11.86 5.17
CA LEU A 43 -11.35 12.86 5.91
C LEU A 43 -12.86 12.66 5.78
N ASP A 44 -13.60 12.97 6.84
CA ASP A 44 -15.07 12.93 6.90
C ASP A 44 -15.65 11.60 6.38
N TYR A 45 -15.02 10.49 6.70
CA TYR A 45 -15.48 9.19 6.22
C TYR A 45 -16.72 8.73 7.01
N SER A 46 -17.76 8.35 6.27
CA SER A 46 -19.05 7.92 6.84
C SER A 46 -19.38 6.45 6.57
N GLY A 47 -18.50 5.73 5.86
CA GLY A 47 -18.69 4.32 5.53
C GLY A 47 -18.18 3.37 6.60
N HIS A 48 -18.27 2.07 6.31
CA HIS A 48 -17.75 1.03 7.20
C HIS A 48 -16.21 0.98 7.12
N PRO A 49 -15.48 0.92 8.25
CA PRO A 49 -14.01 0.89 8.25
C PRO A 49 -13.42 -0.25 7.42
N ASP A 50 -14.05 -1.42 7.39
CA ASP A 50 -13.57 -2.58 6.63
C ASP A 50 -13.56 -2.33 5.11
N ALA A 51 -14.40 -1.42 4.61
CA ALA A 51 -14.38 -1.00 3.20
C ALA A 51 -13.09 -0.25 2.83
N VAL A 52 -12.38 0.30 3.83
CA VAL A 52 -11.06 0.92 3.68
C VAL A 52 -9.95 -0.09 3.93
N MET A 53 -10.06 -0.86 5.01
CA MET A 53 -8.99 -1.75 5.47
C MET A 53 -8.77 -2.96 4.55
N LEU A 54 -9.85 -3.58 4.03
CA LEU A 54 -9.71 -4.78 3.20
C LEU A 54 -8.94 -4.52 1.88
N PRO A 55 -9.21 -3.46 1.10
CA PRO A 55 -8.39 -3.13 -0.06
C PRO A 55 -6.91 -2.91 0.27
N ILE A 56 -6.59 -2.32 1.43
CA ILE A 56 -5.21 -2.13 1.89
C ILE A 56 -4.55 -3.49 2.16
N VAL A 57 -5.22 -4.39 2.86
CA VAL A 57 -4.71 -5.74 3.13
C VAL A 57 -4.47 -6.52 1.84
N MET A 58 -5.41 -6.44 0.87
CA MET A 58 -5.27 -7.09 -0.43
C MET A 58 -4.09 -6.52 -1.21
N TRP A 59 -3.96 -5.19 -1.26
CA TRP A 59 -2.84 -4.52 -1.92
C TRP A 59 -1.50 -4.95 -1.31
N ARG A 60 -1.41 -5.05 0.02
CA ARG A 60 -0.19 -5.50 0.71
C ARG A 60 0.19 -6.94 0.38
N ARG A 61 -0.78 -7.85 0.34
CA ARG A 61 -0.52 -9.25 -0.07
C ARG A 61 0.08 -9.36 -1.46
N GLN A 62 -0.26 -8.43 -2.34
CA GLN A 62 0.24 -8.39 -3.71
C GLN A 62 1.62 -7.74 -3.81
N HIS A 63 1.83 -6.62 -3.12
CA HIS A 63 2.99 -5.75 -3.32
C HIS A 63 4.05 -5.84 -2.21
N GLN A 64 3.72 -6.40 -1.05
CA GLN A 64 4.59 -6.47 0.14
C GLN A 64 4.45 -7.80 0.89
N PRO A 65 4.55 -8.95 0.19
CA PRO A 65 4.33 -10.26 0.82
C PRO A 65 5.37 -10.57 1.90
N ASP A 66 6.60 -10.13 1.75
CA ASP A 66 7.71 -10.32 2.70
C ASP A 66 7.43 -9.71 4.08
N LEU A 67 6.72 -8.59 4.13
CA LEU A 67 6.31 -7.96 5.39
C LEU A 67 5.20 -8.75 6.10
N LEU A 68 4.44 -9.57 5.37
CA LEU A 68 3.40 -10.41 5.93
C LEU A 68 3.95 -11.74 6.45
N ASP A 69 5.05 -12.23 5.89
CA ASP A 69 5.68 -13.48 6.29
C ASP A 69 6.55 -13.35 7.56
N ASN A 70 6.86 -12.13 7.99
CA ASN A 70 7.64 -11.87 9.19
C ASN A 70 6.72 -11.58 10.40
N PRO A 71 6.63 -12.48 11.40
CA PRO A 71 5.75 -12.32 12.57
C PRO A 71 5.98 -11.03 13.37
N ASP A 72 7.23 -10.58 13.47
CA ASP A 72 7.58 -9.37 14.21
C ASP A 72 7.14 -8.08 13.50
N ARG A 73 6.99 -8.15 12.18
CA ARG A 73 6.55 -7.04 11.34
C ARG A 73 5.04 -7.01 11.09
N GLN A 74 4.39 -8.19 11.06
CA GLN A 74 2.96 -8.32 10.79
C GLN A 74 2.10 -7.43 11.69
N THR A 75 2.36 -7.43 13.00
CA THR A 75 1.55 -6.73 13.99
C THR A 75 1.73 -5.21 14.00
N LYS A 76 2.81 -4.71 13.40
CA LYS A 76 3.17 -3.28 13.42
C LYS A 76 3.08 -2.63 12.04
N ALA A 77 2.92 -3.42 11.01
CA ALA A 77 3.06 -2.98 9.64
C ALA A 77 1.86 -2.15 9.13
N VAL A 78 0.72 -2.24 9.79
CA VAL A 78 -0.45 -1.36 9.57
C VAL A 78 -0.89 -0.83 10.92
N ARG A 79 -0.92 0.48 11.05
CA ARG A 79 -1.43 1.18 12.23
C ARG A 79 -2.52 2.13 11.78
N PHE A 80 -3.48 2.42 12.62
CA PHE A 80 -4.50 3.42 12.31
C PHE A 80 -4.94 4.17 13.56
N GLU A 81 -5.38 5.39 13.35
CA GLU A 81 -6.04 6.25 14.31
C GLU A 81 -7.37 6.72 13.71
N ALA A 82 -8.37 6.87 14.53
CA ALA A 82 -9.70 7.27 14.13
C ALA A 82 -10.20 8.39 15.04
N ASP A 83 -10.37 9.58 14.46
CA ASP A 83 -10.92 10.75 15.16
C ASP A 83 -12.39 10.94 14.78
N PHE A 84 -13.28 10.70 15.73
CA PHE A 84 -14.72 10.86 15.52
C PHE A 84 -15.10 12.34 15.55
N LEU A 85 -15.45 12.89 14.39
CA LEU A 85 -15.89 14.29 14.26
C LEU A 85 -17.35 14.45 14.64
N THR A 86 -18.18 13.48 14.29
CA THR A 86 -19.62 13.44 14.58
C THR A 86 -20.04 12.00 14.93
N ALA A 87 -21.32 11.79 15.18
CA ALA A 87 -21.88 10.45 15.38
C ALA A 87 -21.77 9.56 14.10
N THR A 88 -21.57 10.16 12.93
CA THR A 88 -21.62 9.48 11.62
C THR A 88 -20.39 9.66 10.76
N THR A 89 -19.44 10.51 11.14
CA THR A 89 -18.23 10.78 10.35
C THR A 89 -16.97 10.67 11.21
N VAL A 90 -15.91 10.14 10.59
CA VAL A 90 -14.61 9.91 11.21
C VAL A 90 -13.49 10.31 10.26
N ASP A 91 -12.44 10.91 10.80
CA ASP A 91 -11.17 11.03 10.10
C ASP A 91 -10.32 9.80 10.40
N LEU A 92 -9.85 9.12 9.36
CA LEU A 92 -8.99 7.95 9.47
C LEU A 92 -7.57 8.31 9.03
N ALA A 93 -6.61 8.13 9.93
CA ALA A 93 -5.19 8.17 9.62
C ALA A 93 -4.65 6.75 9.65
N ILE A 94 -4.18 6.25 8.51
CA ILE A 94 -3.65 4.89 8.38
C ILE A 94 -2.18 4.97 8.01
N GLU A 95 -1.34 4.27 8.74
CA GLU A 95 0.10 4.20 8.50
C GLU A 95 0.49 2.80 8.02
N LEU A 96 1.23 2.76 6.93
CA LEU A 96 1.71 1.54 6.29
C LEU A 96 3.23 1.57 6.24
N ASP A 97 3.90 0.61 6.90
CA ASP A 97 5.33 0.43 6.71
C ASP A 97 5.57 -0.36 5.43
N LEU A 98 6.37 0.21 4.53
CA LEU A 98 6.65 -0.29 3.19
C LEU A 98 8.15 -0.38 2.93
N THR A 99 8.54 -1.27 2.02
CA THR A 99 9.92 -1.42 1.54
C THR A 99 9.97 -1.35 0.02
N GLU A 100 11.04 -0.76 -0.51
CA GLU A 100 11.30 -0.77 -1.96
C GLU A 100 12.78 -1.07 -2.21
N ASN A 101 13.04 -2.11 -2.99
CA ASN A 101 14.37 -2.48 -3.42
C ASN A 101 14.75 -1.76 -4.73
N VAL A 102 15.85 -1.05 -4.70
CA VAL A 102 16.38 -0.31 -5.85
C VAL A 102 17.72 -0.88 -6.27
N PHE A 103 17.83 -1.22 -7.55
CA PHE A 103 19.05 -1.71 -8.17
C PHE A 103 19.55 -0.71 -9.20
N THR A 104 20.85 -0.68 -9.39
CA THR A 104 21.47 0.09 -10.46
C THR A 104 22.24 -0.82 -11.40
N ARG A 105 22.30 -0.45 -12.67
CA ARG A 105 23.18 -1.08 -13.66
C ARG A 105 23.85 -0.01 -14.54
N PRO A 106 25.07 -0.24 -15.02
CA PRO A 106 25.69 0.66 -15.98
C PRO A 106 24.83 0.82 -17.23
N ARG A 107 24.66 2.05 -17.70
CA ARG A 107 23.94 2.35 -18.92
C ARG A 107 24.87 2.16 -20.13
N PRO A 108 24.53 1.28 -21.10
CA PRO A 108 25.36 1.06 -22.27
C PRO A 108 25.55 2.34 -23.10
N GLY A 109 26.79 2.57 -23.56
CA GLY A 109 27.11 3.69 -24.44
C GLY A 109 27.22 5.07 -23.77
N VAL A 110 27.03 5.17 -22.46
CA VAL A 110 27.17 6.41 -21.71
C VAL A 110 28.20 6.22 -20.59
N GLY A 111 29.37 6.85 -20.73
CA GLY A 111 30.42 6.80 -19.70
C GLY A 111 29.89 7.36 -18.36
N GLY A 112 29.93 6.55 -17.30
CA GLY A 112 29.44 6.91 -15.98
C GLY A 112 27.91 6.99 -15.83
N GLY A 113 27.14 6.64 -16.88
CA GLY A 113 25.69 6.57 -16.81
C GLY A 113 25.20 5.35 -16.05
N MET A 114 24.11 5.49 -15.28
CA MET A 114 23.46 4.42 -14.52
C MET A 114 21.96 4.42 -14.79
N ASP A 115 21.42 3.23 -15.02
CA ASP A 115 19.97 3.00 -14.99
C ASP A 115 19.56 2.64 -13.56
N VAL A 116 18.48 3.24 -13.06
CA VAL A 116 17.88 2.94 -11.76
C VAL A 116 16.64 2.07 -11.99
N ILE A 117 16.55 0.96 -11.28
CA ILE A 117 15.51 -0.04 -11.45
C ILE A 117 14.86 -0.30 -10.09
N HIS A 118 13.58 0.05 -9.96
CA HIS A 118 12.75 -0.35 -8.84
C HIS A 118 12.22 -1.76 -9.13
N LYS A 119 12.59 -2.70 -8.27
CA LYS A 119 12.17 -4.10 -8.44
C LYS A 119 10.88 -4.33 -7.67
N ALA A 120 9.84 -4.76 -8.39
CA ALA A 120 8.63 -5.23 -7.75
C ALA A 120 8.90 -6.49 -6.91
N GLU A 121 8.26 -6.60 -5.76
CA GLU A 121 8.30 -7.82 -4.96
C GLU A 121 7.62 -8.98 -5.70
N PRO A 122 8.11 -10.22 -5.56
CA PRO A 122 7.43 -11.38 -6.10
C PRO A 122 6.03 -11.50 -5.52
N VAL A 123 5.04 -11.71 -6.38
CA VAL A 123 3.66 -11.89 -5.94
C VAL A 123 3.56 -13.17 -5.11
N HIS A 124 2.89 -13.10 -3.97
CA HIS A 124 2.70 -14.27 -3.10
C HIS A 124 1.92 -15.38 -3.84
N PRO A 125 2.31 -16.67 -3.73
CA PRO A 125 1.67 -17.77 -4.44
C PRO A 125 0.16 -17.92 -4.21
N SER A 126 -0.36 -17.39 -3.10
CA SER A 126 -1.80 -17.41 -2.78
C SER A 126 -2.61 -16.31 -3.49
N VAL A 127 -1.96 -15.39 -4.20
CA VAL A 127 -2.65 -14.34 -4.97
C VAL A 127 -3.04 -14.93 -6.33
N GLN A 128 -4.33 -14.84 -6.66
CA GLN A 128 -4.84 -15.33 -7.94
C GLN A 128 -4.28 -14.48 -9.10
N PRO A 129 -3.84 -15.09 -10.21
CA PRO A 129 -3.17 -14.38 -11.31
C PRO A 129 -4.13 -13.67 -12.28
N PHE A 130 -5.42 -13.64 -12.00
CA PHE A 130 -6.45 -13.05 -12.87
C PHE A 130 -7.20 -11.92 -12.17
N SER A 131 -7.75 -11.03 -12.99
CA SER A 131 -8.58 -9.93 -12.54
C SER A 131 -9.94 -10.46 -12.07
N GLU A 132 -10.39 -10.03 -10.91
CA GLU A 132 -11.68 -10.42 -10.32
C GLU A 132 -12.47 -9.19 -9.88
N GLU A 133 -13.78 -9.29 -10.00
CA GLU A 133 -14.67 -8.33 -9.38
C GLU A 133 -14.91 -8.75 -7.93
N TRP A 134 -14.53 -7.87 -7.00
CA TRP A 134 -14.67 -8.09 -5.58
C TRP A 134 -15.82 -7.27 -5.00
N SER A 135 -16.59 -7.88 -4.13
CA SER A 135 -17.61 -7.21 -3.33
C SER A 135 -17.42 -7.52 -1.85
N LEU A 136 -17.52 -6.50 -1.02
CA LEU A 136 -17.47 -6.63 0.43
C LEU A 136 -18.85 -6.44 1.00
N TRP A 137 -19.30 -7.41 1.77
CA TRP A 137 -20.60 -7.41 2.42
C TRP A 137 -20.43 -7.46 3.93
N PHE A 138 -21.24 -6.69 4.64
CA PHE A 138 -21.42 -6.82 6.08
C PHE A 138 -22.86 -7.24 6.34
N ARG A 139 -23.06 -8.49 6.78
CA ARG A 139 -24.37 -9.15 6.79
C ARG A 139 -24.97 -9.09 5.38
N ASP A 140 -26.12 -8.44 5.20
CA ASP A 140 -26.82 -8.30 3.92
C ASP A 140 -26.59 -6.93 3.25
N GLU A 141 -25.69 -6.09 3.77
CA GLU A 141 -25.36 -4.77 3.26
C GLU A 141 -24.09 -4.80 2.42
N LEU A 142 -24.16 -4.31 1.17
CA LEU A 142 -22.98 -4.13 0.31
C LEU A 142 -22.19 -2.90 0.76
N LEU A 143 -20.97 -3.12 1.29
CA LEU A 143 -20.11 -2.04 1.78
C LEU A 143 -19.22 -1.44 0.68
N ALA A 144 -18.68 -2.28 -0.20
CA ALA A 144 -17.79 -1.86 -1.26
C ALA A 144 -17.79 -2.86 -2.42
N GLN A 145 -17.47 -2.36 -3.63
CA GLN A 145 -17.28 -3.18 -4.82
C GLN A 145 -16.16 -2.57 -5.69
N TRP A 146 -15.23 -3.41 -6.16
CA TRP A 146 -14.14 -2.97 -7.01
C TRP A 146 -13.60 -4.11 -7.86
N ASN A 147 -12.92 -3.75 -8.95
CA ASN A 147 -12.15 -4.71 -9.73
C ASN A 147 -10.74 -4.81 -9.14
N HIS A 148 -10.32 -6.01 -8.80
CA HIS A 148 -8.98 -6.32 -8.35
C HIS A 148 -8.19 -6.95 -9.49
N ASP A 149 -7.14 -6.26 -9.93
CA ASP A 149 -6.18 -6.79 -10.90
C ASP A 149 -4.84 -7.05 -10.18
N PRO A 150 -4.47 -8.32 -9.97
CA PRO A 150 -3.22 -8.67 -9.28
C PRO A 150 -1.97 -8.50 -10.15
N ARG A 151 -2.11 -8.11 -11.41
CA ARG A 151 -0.96 -7.89 -12.31
C ARG A 151 -0.33 -6.52 -12.00
N PRO A 152 1.02 -6.47 -11.92
CA PRO A 152 1.76 -5.23 -11.70
C PRO A 152 1.67 -4.27 -12.89
#